data_f74a311bb67a4b3acb4050bdd1e57a3d
#
_entry.id   f74a311bb67a4b3acb4050bdd1e57a3d
#
_cell.length_a   1.000
_cell.length_b   1.000
_cell.length_c   1.000
_cell.angle_alpha   90.00
_cell.angle_beta   90.00
_cell.angle_gamma   90.00
#
_symmetry.space_group_name_H-M   'P 1'
#
loop_
_entity.id
_entity.type
_entity.pdbx_description
1 polymer ?
#
loop_
_entity_poly.entity_id
_entity_poly.type
_entity_poly.pdbx_seq_one_letter_code
_entity_poly.pdbx_strand_id
1 'polypeptide(L)'
;MGSKEVEDLIEASSGAHFSGFHLDNAEPGISQVEQTNTSTTENIKQPFVIGVAGGAASGKTTVCDMIIQQLHDQRVVLVNQDSFYHNLNPDELKRVHEYNFDHPGGFGLXFFFPSVDAFDTEQLLHIMEKLKHFQAVDIPKYDRKSYKNDVFPARRVNPSDVIILEGILIFHDPRVRDLMNMKIFVDTDADVRLARRIRRDTVEKGRDIGTVLDQYSKFVKPAFDDFILPTKKYADIIIPRGGDNHVAIDLIVQHIRTKLGQHDLCKIYPNLYVIQSTFQIRGMHTLIRDSLTTKHDFVFYSDRLIRLVVEHGLGHLPFTEKQVITPTGSVYTGVDFCKRLCGVSVIRSGESMENALRACCKGIKIGKILIHREGDNGQQLIYEKLPNDISDRHVLLLDPILGTGNSAVQAISLLIKKGVPESNIIFLNLISAPQGVHVVCKHFPRIKIVTSEIEIGLNEDYRVIPGIGEFGDRYFGTDDE
;
A
#
# COMPACT_ATOMS: atom_id res chain seq x y z
N MET A 1 -9.32 -24.83 44.94
CA MET A 1 -10.09 -24.36 43.76
C MET A 1 -9.08 -23.67 42.85
N GLY A 2 -8.62 -24.29 41.80
CA GLY A 2 -7.63 -23.68 40.90
C GLY A 2 -6.90 -24.60 39.94
N SER A 3 -7.21 -25.87 39.84
CA SER A 3 -6.47 -26.76 38.92
C SER A 3 -7.30 -27.29 37.72
N LYS A 4 -8.63 -27.20 37.77
CA LYS A 4 -9.49 -27.66 36.66
C LYS A 4 -9.69 -26.65 35.57
N GLU A 5 -9.60 -25.36 35.86
CA GLU A 5 -9.80 -24.30 34.84
C GLU A 5 -8.60 -24.15 33.86
N VAL A 6 -7.43 -24.62 34.25
CA VAL A 6 -6.23 -24.56 33.40
C VAL A 6 -6.17 -25.75 32.40
N GLU A 7 -6.68 -26.90 32.81
CA GLU A 7 -6.74 -28.09 31.95
C GLU A 7 -7.77 -27.92 30.83
N ASP A 8 -8.92 -27.29 31.11
CA ASP A 8 -9.97 -27.04 30.09
C ASP A 8 -9.52 -26.00 29.01
N LEU A 9 -8.60 -25.08 29.35
CA LEU A 9 -8.04 -24.11 28.38
C LEU A 9 -6.96 -24.76 27.48
N ILE A 10 -6.31 -25.82 27.92
CA ILE A 10 -5.30 -26.52 27.12
C ILE A 10 -5.97 -27.46 26.10
N GLU A 11 -7.10 -28.09 26.46
CA GLU A 11 -7.83 -28.94 25.51
C GLU A 11 -8.50 -28.16 24.39
N ALA A 12 -8.91 -26.89 24.61
CA ALA A 12 -9.52 -26.05 23.60
C ALA A 12 -8.55 -25.56 22.52
N SER A 13 -7.23 -25.59 22.78
CA SER A 13 -6.23 -25.11 21.82
C SER A 13 -5.64 -26.20 20.91
N SER A 14 -5.99 -27.48 21.13
CA SER A 14 -5.39 -28.60 20.38
C SER A 14 -6.18 -29.04 19.15
N GLY A 15 -7.26 -28.31 18.77
CA GLY A 15 -8.17 -28.71 17.71
C GLY A 15 -7.95 -28.15 16.31
N ALA A 16 -6.85 -27.41 16.08
CA ALA A 16 -6.58 -26.85 14.75
C ALA A 16 -5.65 -27.80 13.98
N HIS A 17 -6.24 -28.76 13.25
CA HIS A 17 -5.49 -29.60 12.33
C HIS A 17 -5.17 -28.81 11.05
N PHE A 18 -3.91 -28.48 10.85
CA PHE A 18 -3.38 -28.05 9.58
C PHE A 18 -3.21 -29.30 8.68
N SER A 19 -4.02 -29.44 7.64
CA SER A 19 -3.82 -30.46 6.62
C SER A 19 -2.61 -30.09 5.77
N GLY A 20 -1.50 -30.78 6.00
CA GLY A 20 -0.28 -30.61 5.22
C GLY A 20 -0.43 -31.18 3.82
N PHE A 21 0.22 -30.58 2.85
CA PHE A 21 0.31 -31.07 1.48
C PHE A 21 1.05 -32.43 1.45
N HIS A 22 0.44 -33.43 0.84
CA HIS A 22 1.10 -34.68 0.53
C HIS A 22 2.02 -34.49 -0.68
N LEU A 23 3.31 -34.72 -0.49
CA LEU A 23 4.28 -34.83 -1.57
C LEU A 23 4.42 -36.30 -1.93
N ASP A 24 3.96 -36.66 -3.12
CA ASP A 24 4.18 -38.01 -3.65
C ASP A 24 5.66 -38.18 -4.08
N ASN A 25 6.26 -39.25 -3.61
CA ASN A 25 7.62 -39.66 -3.95
C ASN A 25 7.70 -40.06 -5.45
N ALA A 26 8.47 -39.29 -6.23
CA ALA A 26 8.87 -39.69 -7.57
C ALA A 26 10.41 -39.75 -7.66
N GLU A 27 10.94 -40.87 -8.14
CA GLU A 27 12.38 -41.10 -8.32
C GLU A 27 12.98 -40.21 -9.43
N PRO A 28 14.30 -39.91 -9.39
CA PRO A 28 14.92 -39.00 -10.35
C PRO A 28 15.21 -39.67 -11.68
N GLY A 29 14.45 -39.27 -12.70
CA GLY A 29 14.81 -39.56 -14.09
C GLY A 29 15.59 -38.40 -14.69
N ILE A 30 16.78 -38.70 -15.21
CA ILE A 30 17.62 -37.77 -15.96
C ILE A 30 16.92 -37.43 -17.28
N SER A 31 16.52 -36.18 -17.48
CA SER A 31 16.09 -35.72 -18.79
C SER A 31 16.68 -34.34 -19.12
N GLN A 32 17.03 -34.23 -20.38
CA GLN A 32 17.78 -33.15 -21.02
C GLN A 32 17.18 -31.77 -20.84
N VAL A 33 18.06 -30.79 -20.63
CA VAL A 33 17.71 -29.36 -20.57
C VAL A 33 17.30 -28.89 -21.97
N GLU A 34 16.01 -28.76 -22.20
CA GLU A 34 15.51 -27.96 -23.33
C GLU A 34 15.53 -26.48 -22.91
N GLN A 35 16.24 -25.68 -23.70
CA GLN A 35 16.22 -24.23 -23.58
C GLN A 35 14.82 -23.73 -23.94
N THR A 36 14.02 -23.47 -22.92
CA THR A 36 12.78 -22.74 -23.13
C THR A 36 13.08 -21.25 -23.27
N ASN A 37 12.70 -20.71 -24.40
CA ASN A 37 12.70 -19.29 -24.69
C ASN A 37 12.02 -18.52 -23.55
N THR A 38 12.78 -17.65 -22.92
CA THR A 38 12.22 -16.66 -21.98
C THR A 38 11.27 -15.76 -22.76
N SER A 39 9.99 -16.05 -22.66
CA SER A 39 8.97 -15.08 -23.04
C SER A 39 9.16 -13.86 -22.13
N THR A 40 9.48 -12.73 -22.75
CA THR A 40 9.39 -11.43 -22.10
C THR A 40 7.96 -11.28 -21.59
N THR A 41 7.76 -11.47 -20.29
CA THR A 41 6.52 -11.05 -19.64
C THR A 41 6.46 -9.53 -19.80
N GLU A 42 5.68 -9.07 -20.78
CA GLU A 42 5.30 -7.68 -20.82
C GLU A 42 4.69 -7.35 -19.47
N ASN A 43 5.26 -6.41 -18.76
CA ASN A 43 4.72 -5.88 -17.51
C ASN A 43 3.34 -5.28 -17.82
N ILE A 44 2.30 -6.06 -17.61
CA ILE A 44 0.93 -5.59 -17.81
C ILE A 44 0.68 -4.47 -16.80
N LYS A 45 0.63 -3.25 -17.29
CA LYS A 45 0.30 -2.06 -16.51
C LYS A 45 -1.07 -2.33 -15.83
N GLN A 46 -1.13 -2.27 -14.49
CA GLN A 46 -2.40 -2.42 -13.77
C GLN A 46 -2.91 -1.07 -13.30
N PRO A 47 -4.21 -0.80 -13.35
CA PRO A 47 -4.78 0.44 -12.83
C PRO A 47 -4.58 0.58 -11.31
N PHE A 48 -4.53 1.81 -10.84
CA PHE A 48 -4.50 2.12 -9.41
C PHE A 48 -5.93 2.12 -8.86
N VAL A 49 -6.24 1.25 -7.90
CA VAL A 49 -7.59 1.07 -7.36
C VAL A 49 -7.73 1.79 -6.02
N ILE A 50 -8.70 2.71 -5.92
CA ILE A 50 -9.02 3.47 -4.71
C ILE A 50 -10.40 3.02 -4.21
N GLY A 51 -10.48 2.50 -2.98
CA GLY A 51 -11.76 2.20 -2.34
C GLY A 51 -12.23 3.37 -1.48
N VAL A 52 -13.49 3.80 -1.63
CA VAL A 52 -14.09 4.88 -0.83
C VAL A 52 -15.33 4.32 -0.11
N ALA A 53 -15.16 4.00 1.17
CA ALA A 53 -16.21 3.45 2.03
C ALA A 53 -16.74 4.49 3.02
N GLY A 54 -17.85 4.15 3.68
CA GLY A 54 -18.48 5.00 4.71
C GLY A 54 -19.99 4.80 4.75
N GLY A 55 -20.64 5.32 5.77
CA GLY A 55 -22.08 5.14 5.97
C GLY A 55 -22.94 5.77 4.88
N ALA A 56 -24.21 5.34 4.82
CA ALA A 56 -25.21 5.97 3.95
C ALA A 56 -25.30 7.47 4.29
N ALA A 57 -25.29 8.33 3.27
CA ALA A 57 -25.32 9.80 3.38
C ALA A 57 -24.10 10.43 4.07
N SER A 58 -22.96 9.72 4.15
CA SER A 58 -21.71 10.28 4.71
C SER A 58 -21.02 11.29 3.76
N GLY A 59 -21.42 11.34 2.49
CA GLY A 59 -20.81 12.21 1.48
C GLY A 59 -19.74 11.53 0.63
N LYS A 60 -19.73 10.19 0.58
CA LYS A 60 -18.79 9.42 -0.24
C LYS A 60 -18.76 9.86 -1.70
N THR A 61 -19.95 9.95 -2.33
CA THR A 61 -20.07 10.33 -3.74
C THR A 61 -19.49 11.72 -3.98
N THR A 62 -19.80 12.69 -3.08
CA THR A 62 -19.23 14.04 -3.15
C THR A 62 -17.70 14.00 -3.08
N VAL A 63 -17.15 13.20 -2.16
CA VAL A 63 -15.68 13.02 -2.05
C VAL A 63 -15.12 12.41 -3.35
N CYS A 64 -15.78 11.38 -3.89
CA CYS A 64 -15.35 10.76 -5.16
C CYS A 64 -15.37 11.78 -6.30
N ASP A 65 -16.44 12.56 -6.43
CA ASP A 65 -16.56 13.58 -7.47
C ASP A 65 -15.46 14.64 -7.37
N MET A 66 -15.15 15.10 -6.16
CA MET A 66 -14.08 16.08 -5.93
C MET A 66 -12.70 15.49 -6.27
N ILE A 67 -12.45 14.24 -5.89
CA ILE A 67 -11.20 13.54 -6.25
C ILE A 67 -11.09 13.43 -7.77
N ILE A 68 -12.16 13.02 -8.45
CA ILE A 68 -12.19 12.88 -9.92
C ILE A 68 -11.92 14.22 -10.60
N GLN A 69 -12.58 15.29 -10.13
CA GLN A 69 -12.38 16.64 -10.68
C GLN A 69 -10.93 17.11 -10.55
N GLN A 70 -10.29 16.77 -9.43
CA GLN A 70 -8.90 17.18 -9.21
C GLN A 70 -7.87 16.28 -9.90
N LEU A 71 -8.27 15.04 -10.29
CA LEU A 71 -7.42 14.11 -11.06
C LEU A 71 -7.71 14.20 -12.57
N HIS A 72 -8.07 15.38 -13.08
CA HIS A 72 -8.48 15.60 -14.46
C HIS A 72 -7.41 15.22 -15.52
N ASP A 73 -6.16 15.11 -15.12
CA ASP A 73 -5.04 14.67 -15.96
C ASP A 73 -4.94 13.13 -16.08
N GLN A 74 -5.75 12.39 -15.31
CA GLN A 74 -5.77 10.93 -15.33
C GLN A 74 -7.07 10.39 -15.92
N ARG A 75 -7.02 9.22 -16.54
CA ARG A 75 -8.24 8.51 -16.93
C ARG A 75 -8.80 7.81 -15.69
N VAL A 76 -9.88 8.36 -15.15
CA VAL A 76 -10.50 7.87 -13.91
C VAL A 76 -11.88 7.29 -14.21
N VAL A 77 -12.17 6.13 -13.63
CA VAL A 77 -13.51 5.53 -13.68
C VAL A 77 -14.05 5.34 -12.26
N LEU A 78 -15.34 5.64 -12.09
CA LEU A 78 -16.06 5.40 -10.84
C LEU A 78 -16.94 4.15 -10.99
N VAL A 79 -16.75 3.20 -10.10
CA VAL A 79 -17.56 1.98 -9.97
C VAL A 79 -18.34 2.10 -8.65
N ASN A 80 -19.65 2.09 -8.72
CA ASN A 80 -20.51 2.17 -7.54
C ASN A 80 -21.00 0.78 -7.14
N GLN A 81 -20.80 0.40 -5.88
CA GLN A 81 -21.31 -0.85 -5.33
C GLN A 81 -22.85 -0.96 -5.49
N ASP A 82 -23.54 0.18 -5.45
CA ASP A 82 -25.01 0.26 -5.62
C ASP A 82 -25.48 -0.29 -6.99
N SER A 83 -24.59 -0.41 -7.97
CA SER A 83 -24.92 -1.02 -9.26
C SER A 83 -25.10 -2.54 -9.17
N PHE A 84 -24.62 -3.15 -8.12
CA PHE A 84 -24.52 -4.61 -7.98
C PHE A 84 -25.51 -5.19 -6.96
N TYR A 85 -26.60 -4.50 -6.65
CA TYR A 85 -27.68 -5.10 -5.86
C TYR A 85 -28.31 -6.27 -6.63
N HIS A 86 -28.63 -7.34 -5.91
CA HIS A 86 -29.38 -8.45 -6.49
C HIS A 86 -30.77 -8.02 -6.89
N ASN A 87 -31.27 -8.59 -8.00
CA ASN A 87 -32.67 -8.43 -8.42
C ASN A 87 -33.58 -9.11 -7.40
N LEU A 88 -34.58 -8.39 -6.92
CA LEU A 88 -35.58 -8.99 -6.02
C LEU A 88 -36.58 -9.81 -6.83
N ASN A 89 -36.87 -11.01 -6.36
CA ASN A 89 -37.88 -11.87 -6.95
C ASN A 89 -39.32 -11.42 -6.56
N PRO A 90 -40.39 -11.93 -7.21
CA PRO A 90 -41.75 -11.44 -6.94
C PRO A 90 -42.24 -11.59 -5.49
N ASP A 91 -41.76 -12.58 -4.76
CA ASP A 91 -42.11 -12.76 -3.35
C ASP A 91 -41.32 -11.84 -2.43
N GLU A 92 -40.06 -11.56 -2.75
CA GLU A 92 -39.24 -10.57 -2.06
C GLU A 92 -39.79 -9.15 -2.27
N LEU A 93 -40.30 -8.85 -3.48
CA LEU A 93 -40.94 -7.55 -3.78
C LEU A 93 -42.17 -7.26 -2.91
N LYS A 94 -42.95 -8.32 -2.58
CA LYS A 94 -44.09 -8.17 -1.67
C LYS A 94 -43.66 -7.77 -0.25
N ARG A 95 -42.42 -8.12 0.13
CA ARG A 95 -41.84 -7.89 1.46
C ARG A 95 -40.67 -6.93 1.42
N VAL A 96 -40.57 -6.07 0.42
CA VAL A 96 -39.45 -5.14 0.25
C VAL A 96 -39.28 -4.19 1.46
N HIS A 97 -40.36 -3.93 2.20
CA HIS A 97 -40.32 -3.11 3.41
C HIS A 97 -39.55 -3.78 4.57
N GLU A 98 -39.31 -5.09 4.48
CA GLU A 98 -38.51 -5.86 5.44
C GLU A 98 -37.06 -6.05 4.96
N TYR A 99 -36.74 -5.68 3.71
CA TYR A 99 -35.44 -5.88 3.11
C TYR A 99 -34.45 -4.79 3.57
N ASN A 100 -33.30 -5.21 4.07
CA ASN A 100 -32.24 -4.29 4.54
C ASN A 100 -31.15 -4.17 3.45
N PHE A 101 -31.22 -3.10 2.68
CA PHE A 101 -30.25 -2.79 1.62
C PHE A 101 -28.85 -2.41 2.14
N ASP A 102 -28.73 -2.12 3.43
CA ASP A 102 -27.45 -1.75 4.06
C ASP A 102 -26.80 -2.94 4.79
N HIS A 103 -27.42 -4.14 4.76
CA HIS A 103 -26.92 -5.35 5.44
C HIS A 103 -26.24 -6.28 4.44
N PRO A 104 -25.08 -6.89 4.75
CA PRO A 104 -24.44 -7.84 3.83
C PRO A 104 -25.37 -9.00 3.45
N GLY A 105 -26.19 -9.50 4.35
CA GLY A 105 -27.13 -10.60 4.11
C GLY A 105 -28.57 -10.20 3.73
N GLY A 106 -28.84 -9.00 3.25
CA GLY A 106 -30.15 -8.57 2.72
C GLY A 106 -31.34 -8.69 3.69
N PHE A 107 -31.91 -9.90 3.88
CA PHE A 107 -32.94 -10.18 4.88
C PHE A 107 -32.30 -10.50 6.23
N GLY A 108 -32.67 -9.77 7.27
CA GLY A 108 -32.18 -10.00 8.63
C GLY A 108 -32.55 -11.36 9.20
N LEU A 109 -31.79 -11.75 10.22
CA LEU A 109 -31.78 -13.07 10.90
C LEU A 109 -33.12 -13.77 11.24
N UNK A 110 -33.98 -13.43 10.59
CA UNK A 110 -35.12 -14.03 11.03
C UNK A 110 -35.62 -15.07 10.16
N PHE A 111 -35.57 -15.80 9.87
CA PHE A 111 -36.40 -16.96 9.55
C PHE A 111 -36.16 -17.60 8.15
N PHE A 112 -35.71 -18.84 8.20
CA PHE A 112 -35.95 -19.94 7.23
C PHE A 112 -35.54 -19.80 5.74
N PHE A 113 -34.77 -18.75 5.33
CA PHE A 113 -34.22 -18.74 3.96
C PHE A 113 -32.70 -18.53 4.03
N PRO A 114 -31.93 -19.19 3.16
CA PRO A 114 -30.50 -18.87 3.05
C PRO A 114 -30.38 -17.39 2.72
N SER A 115 -29.60 -16.67 3.52
CA SER A 115 -29.38 -15.23 3.34
C SER A 115 -28.71 -15.02 1.99
N VAL A 116 -29.46 -14.50 1.04
CA VAL A 116 -28.85 -14.00 -0.21
C VAL A 116 -28.23 -12.67 0.14
N ASP A 117 -26.96 -12.50 -0.14
CA ASP A 117 -26.27 -11.23 0.06
C ASP A 117 -27.02 -10.11 -0.68
N ALA A 118 -27.06 -8.91 -0.07
CA ALA A 118 -27.71 -7.78 -0.71
C ALA A 118 -27.04 -7.41 -2.03
N PHE A 119 -25.72 -7.64 -2.14
CA PHE A 119 -24.91 -7.28 -3.30
C PHE A 119 -24.38 -8.52 -4.00
N ASP A 120 -24.36 -8.51 -5.33
CA ASP A 120 -23.68 -9.50 -6.15
C ASP A 120 -22.17 -9.22 -6.14
N THR A 121 -21.51 -9.66 -5.07
CA THR A 121 -20.07 -9.47 -4.87
C THR A 121 -19.26 -10.23 -5.92
N GLU A 122 -19.75 -11.38 -6.40
CA GLU A 122 -19.05 -12.16 -7.45
C GLU A 122 -19.03 -11.39 -8.77
N GLN A 123 -20.14 -10.76 -9.17
CA GLN A 123 -20.20 -9.91 -10.35
C GLN A 123 -19.27 -8.69 -10.19
N LEU A 124 -19.26 -8.07 -9.02
CA LEU A 124 -18.36 -6.94 -8.72
C LEU A 124 -16.90 -7.37 -8.87
N LEU A 125 -16.50 -8.50 -8.26
CA LEU A 125 -15.12 -9.01 -8.35
C LEU A 125 -14.73 -9.28 -9.80
N HIS A 126 -15.60 -9.94 -10.57
CA HIS A 126 -15.37 -10.24 -11.97
C HIS A 126 -15.16 -8.98 -12.81
N ILE A 127 -15.99 -7.95 -12.59
CA ILE A 127 -15.88 -6.65 -13.29
C ILE A 127 -14.58 -5.93 -12.90
N MET A 128 -14.25 -5.91 -11.62
CA MET A 128 -13.02 -5.27 -11.14
C MET A 128 -11.78 -5.96 -11.69
N GLU A 129 -11.79 -7.29 -11.78
CA GLU A 129 -10.69 -8.06 -12.33
C GLU A 129 -10.48 -7.75 -13.82
N LYS A 130 -11.54 -7.69 -14.61
CA LYS A 130 -11.46 -7.29 -16.02
C LYS A 130 -10.90 -5.89 -16.18
N LEU A 131 -11.35 -4.93 -15.37
CA LEU A 131 -10.84 -3.55 -15.39
C LEU A 131 -9.34 -3.51 -15.02
N LYS A 132 -8.91 -4.33 -14.06
CA LYS A 132 -7.49 -4.45 -13.68
C LYS A 132 -6.63 -4.99 -14.82
N HIS A 133 -7.22 -5.76 -15.72
CA HIS A 133 -6.54 -6.27 -16.93
C HIS A 133 -6.77 -5.38 -18.17
N PHE A 134 -7.17 -4.13 -17.98
CA PHE A 134 -7.43 -3.15 -19.04
C PHE A 134 -8.46 -3.65 -20.07
N GLN A 135 -9.48 -4.39 -19.62
CA GLN A 135 -10.59 -4.80 -20.46
C GLN A 135 -11.79 -3.88 -20.23
N ALA A 136 -12.48 -3.53 -21.32
CA ALA A 136 -13.72 -2.76 -21.21
C ALA A 136 -14.83 -3.67 -20.64
N VAL A 137 -15.67 -3.12 -19.79
CA VAL A 137 -16.75 -3.83 -19.11
C VAL A 137 -18.08 -3.09 -19.21
N ASP A 138 -19.16 -3.84 -19.06
CA ASP A 138 -20.51 -3.28 -18.97
C ASP A 138 -20.97 -3.40 -17.51
N ILE A 139 -21.15 -2.25 -16.86
CA ILE A 139 -21.58 -2.16 -15.45
C ILE A 139 -23.11 -2.05 -15.44
N PRO A 140 -23.82 -2.91 -14.69
CA PRO A 140 -25.27 -2.83 -14.62
C PRO A 140 -25.73 -1.51 -13.98
N LYS A 141 -26.96 -1.12 -14.24
CA LYS A 141 -27.58 0.07 -13.64
C LYS A 141 -28.81 -0.37 -12.87
N TYR A 142 -28.69 -0.43 -11.55
CA TYR A 142 -29.77 -0.86 -10.67
C TYR A 142 -30.87 0.21 -10.58
N ASP A 143 -32.10 -0.19 -10.85
CA ASP A 143 -33.27 0.68 -10.67
C ASP A 143 -33.90 0.44 -9.30
N ARG A 144 -33.83 1.44 -8.43
CA ARG A 144 -34.38 1.40 -7.08
C ARG A 144 -35.91 1.47 -7.02
N LYS A 145 -36.60 1.69 -8.18
CA LYS A 145 -38.07 1.70 -8.23
C LYS A 145 -38.60 0.30 -8.50
N SER A 146 -38.02 -0.41 -9.44
CA SER A 146 -38.39 -1.77 -9.81
C SER A 146 -37.57 -2.83 -9.07
N TYR A 147 -36.50 -2.43 -8.38
CA TYR A 147 -35.54 -3.31 -7.66
C TYR A 147 -34.88 -4.32 -8.59
N LYS A 148 -34.48 -3.85 -9.79
CA LYS A 148 -33.85 -4.68 -10.82
C LYS A 148 -32.72 -3.93 -11.52
N ASN A 149 -31.78 -4.68 -12.06
CA ASN A 149 -30.63 -4.16 -12.80
C ASN A 149 -30.73 -4.37 -14.32
N ASP A 150 -31.84 -4.90 -14.82
CA ASP A 150 -32.08 -5.13 -16.26
C ASP A 150 -33.05 -4.13 -16.90
N VAL A 151 -33.49 -3.11 -16.17
CA VAL A 151 -34.43 -2.09 -16.63
C VAL A 151 -33.76 -1.08 -17.56
N PHE A 152 -32.50 -0.77 -17.30
CA PHE A 152 -31.72 0.20 -18.09
C PHE A 152 -30.56 -0.50 -18.79
N PRO A 153 -30.11 0.01 -19.94
CA PRO A 153 -28.90 -0.53 -20.56
C PRO A 153 -27.69 -0.35 -19.62
N ALA A 154 -26.84 -1.35 -19.62
CA ALA A 154 -25.61 -1.31 -18.85
C ALA A 154 -24.70 -0.17 -19.33
N ARG A 155 -23.95 0.41 -18.40
CA ARG A 155 -23.00 1.49 -18.71
C ARG A 155 -21.69 0.90 -19.17
N ARG A 156 -21.32 1.13 -20.42
CA ARG A 156 -20.00 0.74 -20.96
C ARG A 156 -18.91 1.55 -20.30
N VAL A 157 -17.89 0.87 -19.78
CA VAL A 157 -16.74 1.48 -19.11
C VAL A 157 -15.47 1.02 -19.82
N ASN A 158 -14.69 1.98 -20.28
CA ASN A 158 -13.41 1.73 -20.95
C ASN A 158 -12.27 1.61 -19.94
N PRO A 159 -11.17 0.95 -20.31
CA PRO A 159 -9.98 0.86 -19.47
C PRO A 159 -9.48 2.23 -19.01
N SER A 160 -9.06 2.30 -17.77
CA SER A 160 -8.68 3.55 -17.10
C SER A 160 -7.43 3.34 -16.25
N ASP A 161 -6.71 4.43 -15.99
CA ASP A 161 -5.49 4.37 -15.17
C ASP A 161 -5.81 4.32 -13.68
N VAL A 162 -6.95 4.91 -13.31
CA VAL A 162 -7.42 4.94 -11.92
C VAL A 162 -8.86 4.42 -11.86
N ILE A 163 -9.12 3.51 -10.94
CA ILE A 163 -10.46 3.00 -10.66
C ILE A 163 -10.83 3.42 -9.24
N ILE A 164 -11.93 4.16 -9.08
CA ILE A 164 -12.50 4.47 -7.77
C ILE A 164 -13.69 3.53 -7.55
N LEU A 165 -13.61 2.68 -6.55
CA LEU A 165 -14.72 1.82 -6.12
C LEU A 165 -15.37 2.45 -4.89
N GLU A 166 -16.65 2.84 -5.02
CA GLU A 166 -17.42 3.49 -3.95
C GLU A 166 -18.50 2.53 -3.44
N GLY A 167 -18.67 2.46 -2.11
CA GLY A 167 -19.78 1.72 -1.54
C GLY A 167 -19.81 1.70 -0.02
N ILE A 168 -20.92 1.22 0.54
CA ILE A 168 -21.07 1.15 2.00
C ILE A 168 -20.38 -0.09 2.58
N LEU A 169 -20.32 -1.20 1.84
CA LEU A 169 -19.80 -2.51 2.31
C LEU A 169 -18.56 -2.96 1.55
N ILE A 170 -17.92 -2.11 0.74
CA ILE A 170 -16.75 -2.51 -0.07
C ILE A 170 -15.55 -2.94 0.78
N PHE A 171 -15.49 -2.55 2.05
CA PHE A 171 -14.45 -3.01 2.98
C PHE A 171 -14.86 -4.23 3.80
N HIS A 172 -16.10 -4.74 3.60
CA HIS A 172 -16.60 -5.88 4.37
C HIS A 172 -15.95 -7.18 3.90
N ASP A 173 -15.95 -7.45 2.57
CA ASP A 173 -15.36 -8.66 1.99
C ASP A 173 -13.83 -8.48 1.82
N PRO A 174 -13.01 -9.38 2.40
CA PRO A 174 -11.55 -9.31 2.24
C PRO A 174 -11.10 -9.37 0.78
N ARG A 175 -11.77 -10.16 -0.06
CA ARG A 175 -11.42 -10.29 -1.48
C ARG A 175 -11.56 -8.96 -2.23
N VAL A 176 -12.58 -8.17 -1.89
CA VAL A 176 -12.77 -6.82 -2.46
C VAL A 176 -11.71 -5.85 -1.92
N ARG A 177 -11.39 -5.93 -0.62
CA ARG A 177 -10.34 -5.09 -0.01
C ARG A 177 -8.97 -5.31 -0.65
N ASP A 178 -8.64 -6.56 -0.99
CA ASP A 178 -7.34 -6.94 -1.54
C ASP A 178 -7.12 -6.43 -2.97
N LEU A 179 -8.18 -6.01 -3.65
CA LEU A 179 -8.08 -5.35 -4.96
C LEU A 179 -7.56 -3.91 -4.87
N MET A 180 -7.63 -3.29 -3.68
CA MET A 180 -7.44 -1.85 -3.50
C MET A 180 -6.01 -1.50 -3.12
N ASN A 181 -5.43 -0.53 -3.85
CA ASN A 181 -4.12 0.06 -3.54
C ASN A 181 -4.23 1.13 -2.45
N MET A 182 -5.41 1.75 -2.30
CA MET A 182 -5.67 2.78 -1.29
C MET A 182 -7.11 2.66 -0.79
N LYS A 183 -7.31 2.74 0.52
CA LYS A 183 -8.62 2.60 1.18
C LYS A 183 -8.94 3.86 1.97
N ILE A 184 -10.02 4.55 1.59
CA ILE A 184 -10.49 5.81 2.19
C ILE A 184 -11.82 5.57 2.89
N PHE A 185 -11.94 5.93 4.16
CA PHE A 185 -13.21 5.86 4.89
C PHE A 185 -13.73 7.27 5.16
N VAL A 186 -14.94 7.55 4.66
CA VAL A 186 -15.62 8.85 4.84
C VAL A 186 -16.44 8.79 6.13
N ASP A 187 -15.92 9.45 7.16
CA ASP A 187 -16.46 9.42 8.52
C ASP A 187 -17.26 10.70 8.81
N THR A 188 -18.57 10.54 8.93
CA THR A 188 -19.49 11.65 9.20
C THR A 188 -20.40 11.24 10.35
N ASP A 189 -20.63 12.15 11.27
CA ASP A 189 -21.43 11.92 12.47
C ASP A 189 -22.85 11.46 12.12
N ALA A 190 -23.42 10.64 12.98
CA ALA A 190 -24.70 9.97 12.74
C ALA A 190 -25.86 10.96 12.55
N ASP A 191 -25.87 12.05 13.30
CA ASP A 191 -26.88 13.10 13.21
C ASP A 191 -26.80 13.85 11.86
N VAL A 192 -25.59 14.18 11.42
CA VAL A 192 -25.36 14.83 10.12
C VAL A 192 -25.78 13.90 8.98
N ARG A 193 -25.43 12.61 9.07
CA ARG A 193 -25.87 11.61 8.07
C ARG A 193 -27.41 11.49 8.03
N LEU A 194 -28.04 11.49 9.21
CA LEU A 194 -29.49 11.42 9.29
C LEU A 194 -30.15 12.68 8.68
N ALA A 195 -29.63 13.87 9.01
CA ALA A 195 -30.16 15.13 8.46
C ALA A 195 -30.04 15.16 6.92
N ARG A 196 -28.87 14.77 6.38
CA ARG A 196 -28.65 14.68 4.93
C ARG A 196 -29.57 13.64 4.28
N ARG A 197 -29.81 12.50 4.93
CA ARG A 197 -30.69 11.44 4.43
C ARG A 197 -32.14 11.92 4.40
N ILE A 198 -32.63 12.57 5.48
CA ILE A 198 -33.98 13.13 5.53
C ILE A 198 -34.16 14.08 4.35
N ARG A 199 -33.28 15.08 4.22
CA ARG A 199 -33.33 16.07 3.13
C ARG A 199 -33.38 15.41 1.75
N ARG A 200 -32.46 14.50 1.49
CA ARG A 200 -32.39 13.79 0.20
C ARG A 200 -33.63 12.96 -0.09
N ASP A 201 -34.10 12.19 0.89
CA ASP A 201 -35.16 11.22 0.64
C ASP A 201 -36.55 11.91 0.66
N THR A 202 -36.76 13.03 1.42
CA THR A 202 -38.01 13.78 1.38
C THR A 202 -38.06 14.76 0.21
N VAL A 203 -37.02 15.59 0.03
CA VAL A 203 -37.05 16.67 -0.98
C VAL A 203 -36.82 16.12 -2.40
N GLU A 204 -35.83 15.25 -2.57
CA GLU A 204 -35.45 14.78 -3.91
C GLU A 204 -36.26 13.56 -4.38
N LYS A 205 -36.66 12.67 -3.44
CA LYS A 205 -37.36 11.42 -3.77
C LYS A 205 -38.84 11.43 -3.36
N GLY A 206 -39.32 12.48 -2.69
CA GLY A 206 -40.71 12.64 -2.30
C GLY A 206 -41.22 11.63 -1.27
N ARG A 207 -40.32 11.06 -0.44
CA ARG A 207 -40.69 10.07 0.58
C ARG A 207 -41.24 10.76 1.82
N ASP A 208 -42.17 10.10 2.49
CA ASP A 208 -42.66 10.54 3.78
C ASP A 208 -41.56 10.47 4.86
N ILE A 209 -41.45 11.51 5.70
CA ILE A 209 -40.43 11.62 6.73
C ILE A 209 -40.56 10.48 7.77
N GLY A 210 -41.77 10.09 8.15
CA GLY A 210 -42.01 8.98 9.08
C GLY A 210 -41.36 7.67 8.53
N THR A 211 -41.66 7.38 7.26
CA THR A 211 -41.08 6.22 6.58
C THR A 211 -39.55 6.26 6.57
N VAL A 212 -38.93 7.44 6.32
CA VAL A 212 -37.49 7.61 6.32
C VAL A 212 -36.89 7.33 7.70
N LEU A 213 -37.51 7.84 8.75
CA LEU A 213 -37.07 7.66 10.15
C LEU A 213 -37.19 6.19 10.59
N ASP A 214 -38.31 5.55 10.23
CA ASP A 214 -38.53 4.13 10.55
C ASP A 214 -37.49 3.24 9.88
N GLN A 215 -37.19 3.47 8.59
CA GLN A 215 -36.14 2.75 7.88
C GLN A 215 -34.77 3.00 8.47
N TYR A 216 -34.49 4.24 8.87
CA TYR A 216 -33.20 4.58 9.47
C TYR A 216 -33.00 3.83 10.80
N SER A 217 -33.97 3.87 11.69
CA SER A 217 -33.87 3.25 13.01
C SER A 217 -33.85 1.72 12.93
N LYS A 218 -34.65 1.15 12.02
CA LYS A 218 -34.82 -0.30 11.90
C LYS A 218 -33.65 -0.97 11.16
N PHE A 219 -33.12 -0.34 10.11
CA PHE A 219 -32.14 -0.97 9.20
C PHE A 219 -30.81 -0.23 9.11
N VAL A 220 -30.84 1.06 8.78
CA VAL A 220 -29.65 1.80 8.36
C VAL A 220 -28.67 1.98 9.51
N LYS A 221 -29.17 2.38 10.68
CA LYS A 221 -28.33 2.62 11.85
C LYS A 221 -27.73 1.31 12.39
N PRO A 222 -28.50 0.23 12.62
CA PRO A 222 -27.92 -1.03 13.04
C PRO A 222 -26.91 -1.58 12.03
N ALA A 223 -27.22 -1.57 10.73
CA ALA A 223 -26.29 -2.04 9.71
C ALA A 223 -24.98 -1.22 9.69
N PHE A 224 -25.07 0.09 9.93
CA PHE A 224 -23.87 0.92 10.03
C PHE A 224 -23.02 0.51 11.25
N ASP A 225 -23.65 0.38 12.42
CA ASP A 225 -22.95 0.08 13.67
C ASP A 225 -22.32 -1.33 13.64
N ASP A 226 -23.03 -2.32 13.08
CA ASP A 226 -22.60 -3.73 13.10
C ASP A 226 -21.65 -4.10 11.95
N PHE A 227 -21.83 -3.54 10.75
CA PHE A 227 -21.13 -4.00 9.54
C PHE A 227 -20.24 -2.94 8.90
N ILE A 228 -20.63 -1.66 8.88
CA ILE A 228 -19.91 -0.61 8.16
C ILE A 228 -18.82 0.01 9.03
N LEU A 229 -19.19 0.48 10.23
CA LEU A 229 -18.27 1.15 11.15
C LEU A 229 -17.06 0.27 11.54
N PRO A 230 -17.24 -1.03 11.82
CA PRO A 230 -16.07 -1.88 12.13
C PRO A 230 -15.06 -2.00 10.99
N THR A 231 -15.45 -1.72 9.74
CA THR A 231 -14.52 -1.77 8.59
C THR A 231 -13.62 -0.53 8.52
N LYS A 232 -13.91 0.52 9.27
CA LYS A 232 -13.07 1.73 9.36
C LYS A 232 -11.61 1.40 9.71
N LYS A 233 -11.38 0.33 10.48
CA LYS A 233 -10.02 -0.14 10.86
C LYS A 233 -9.16 -0.54 9.67
N TYR A 234 -9.77 -0.85 8.52
CA TYR A 234 -9.03 -1.24 7.31
C TYR A 234 -8.65 -0.04 6.43
N ALA A 235 -9.13 1.17 6.77
CA ALA A 235 -8.86 2.37 5.97
C ALA A 235 -7.43 2.86 6.16
N ASP A 236 -6.77 3.22 5.06
CA ASP A 236 -5.48 3.89 5.07
C ASP A 236 -5.64 5.37 5.46
N ILE A 237 -6.79 5.96 5.07
CA ILE A 237 -7.10 7.38 5.29
C ILE A 237 -8.55 7.50 5.77
N ILE A 238 -8.79 8.37 6.75
CA ILE A 238 -10.13 8.71 7.23
C ILE A 238 -10.41 10.18 6.94
N ILE A 239 -11.51 10.46 6.23
CA ILE A 239 -11.97 11.83 5.95
C ILE A 239 -13.11 12.17 6.94
N PRO A 240 -12.86 13.04 7.92
CA PRO A 240 -13.94 13.48 8.79
C PRO A 240 -14.86 14.48 8.07
N ARG A 241 -16.13 14.46 8.37
CA ARG A 241 -17.19 15.36 7.86
C ARG A 241 -17.49 15.22 6.36
N GLY A 242 -16.87 14.27 5.70
CA GLY A 242 -17.18 13.99 4.28
C GLY A 242 -16.74 15.11 3.33
N GLY A 243 -17.58 15.37 2.32
CA GLY A 243 -17.30 16.36 1.27
C GLY A 243 -17.15 17.80 1.72
N ASP A 244 -17.59 18.14 2.93
CA ASP A 244 -17.45 19.49 3.48
C ASP A 244 -16.01 19.79 3.92
N ASN A 245 -15.15 18.79 3.99
CA ASN A 245 -13.74 18.95 4.42
C ASN A 245 -12.83 19.08 3.21
N HIS A 246 -12.87 20.24 2.55
CA HIS A 246 -12.09 20.51 1.35
C HIS A 246 -10.58 20.38 1.60
N VAL A 247 -10.10 20.85 2.75
CA VAL A 247 -8.67 20.79 3.10
C VAL A 247 -8.20 19.33 3.17
N ALA A 248 -8.98 18.46 3.82
CA ALA A 248 -8.61 17.04 3.88
C ALA A 248 -8.64 16.41 2.49
N ILE A 249 -9.60 16.79 1.64
CA ILE A 249 -9.71 16.25 0.27
C ILE A 249 -8.50 16.69 -0.56
N ASP A 250 -8.09 17.96 -0.48
CA ASP A 250 -6.92 18.47 -1.20
C ASP A 250 -5.64 17.71 -0.80
N LEU A 251 -5.43 17.52 0.51
CA LEU A 251 -4.30 16.74 1.02
C LEU A 251 -4.33 15.29 0.53
N ILE A 252 -5.53 14.69 0.47
CA ILE A 252 -5.71 13.32 -0.01
C ILE A 252 -5.40 13.24 -1.50
N VAL A 253 -5.85 14.21 -2.30
CA VAL A 253 -5.54 14.22 -3.73
C VAL A 253 -4.03 14.34 -3.96
N GLN A 254 -3.33 15.18 -3.21
CA GLN A 254 -1.87 15.24 -3.27
C GLN A 254 -1.25 13.88 -2.92
N HIS A 255 -1.75 13.22 -1.87
CA HIS A 255 -1.27 11.89 -1.48
C HIS A 255 -1.57 10.84 -2.57
N ILE A 256 -2.75 10.90 -3.20
CA ILE A 256 -3.11 10.01 -4.32
C ILE A 256 -2.13 10.23 -5.49
N ARG A 257 -1.84 11.48 -5.85
CA ARG A 257 -0.87 11.81 -6.92
C ARG A 257 0.52 11.24 -6.63
N THR A 258 0.97 11.38 -5.37
CA THR A 258 2.25 10.81 -4.93
C THR A 258 2.24 9.28 -5.07
N LYS A 259 1.17 8.63 -4.61
CA LYS A 259 1.06 7.16 -4.70
C LYS A 259 0.93 6.66 -6.14
N LEU A 260 0.24 7.41 -6.99
CA LEU A 260 0.19 7.11 -8.44
C LEU A 260 1.57 7.18 -9.06
N GLY A 261 2.33 8.23 -8.75
CA GLY A 261 3.71 8.38 -9.22
C GLY A 261 4.61 7.25 -8.75
N GLN A 262 4.51 6.86 -7.46
CA GLN A 262 5.25 5.71 -6.90
C GLN A 262 4.87 4.42 -7.62
N HIS A 263 3.58 4.18 -7.80
CA HIS A 263 3.05 2.98 -8.44
C HIS A 263 3.55 2.86 -9.89
N ASP A 264 3.56 3.97 -10.62
CA ASP A 264 4.04 4.00 -12.01
C ASP A 264 5.56 3.74 -12.07
N LEU A 265 6.33 4.34 -11.16
CA LEU A 265 7.78 4.12 -11.11
C LEU A 265 8.13 2.67 -10.75
N CYS A 266 7.42 2.06 -9.80
CA CYS A 266 7.63 0.65 -9.44
C CYS A 266 7.26 -0.31 -10.57
N LYS A 267 6.31 0.09 -11.44
CA LYS A 267 6.00 -0.69 -12.66
C LYS A 267 7.09 -0.56 -13.71
N ILE A 268 7.61 0.67 -13.90
CA ILE A 268 8.68 0.93 -14.88
C ILE A 268 9.97 0.25 -14.43
N TYR A 269 10.26 0.26 -13.12
CA TYR A 269 11.51 -0.26 -12.54
C TYR A 269 11.20 -1.37 -11.54
N PRO A 270 11.23 -2.65 -11.99
CA PRO A 270 10.93 -3.80 -11.09
C PRO A 270 11.98 -4.00 -9.98
N ASN A 271 13.10 -3.32 -10.07
CA ASN A 271 14.17 -3.32 -9.07
C ASN A 271 14.03 -2.20 -8.03
N LEU A 272 12.94 -1.41 -8.09
CA LEU A 272 12.61 -0.35 -7.13
C LEU A 272 11.58 -0.89 -6.11
N TYR A 273 11.90 -0.81 -4.85
CA TYR A 273 11.06 -1.29 -3.74
C TYR A 273 10.77 -0.13 -2.79
N VAL A 274 9.49 0.17 -2.60
CA VAL A 274 9.03 1.17 -1.63
C VAL A 274 8.41 0.43 -0.45
N ILE A 275 8.88 0.68 0.77
CA ILE A 275 8.33 0.01 1.96
C ILE A 275 6.87 0.42 2.18
N GLN A 276 6.07 -0.49 2.72
CA GLN A 276 4.64 -0.25 2.94
C GLN A 276 4.44 0.96 3.88
N SER A 277 3.71 1.95 3.41
CA SER A 277 3.44 3.19 4.16
C SER A 277 2.33 2.95 5.20
N THR A 278 2.73 2.54 6.39
CA THR A 278 1.82 2.41 7.55
C THR A 278 1.64 3.77 8.23
N PHE A 279 0.60 3.91 9.08
CA PHE A 279 0.42 5.13 9.88
C PHE A 279 1.65 5.43 10.75
N GLN A 280 2.32 4.40 11.25
CA GLN A 280 3.55 4.56 12.05
C GLN A 280 4.68 5.17 11.21
N ILE A 281 4.88 4.68 9.99
CA ILE A 281 5.88 5.22 9.06
C ILE A 281 5.52 6.66 8.69
N ARG A 282 4.25 6.94 8.38
CA ARG A 282 3.78 8.29 8.06
C ARG A 282 4.00 9.26 9.22
N GLY A 283 3.77 8.81 10.46
CA GLY A 283 4.04 9.60 11.66
C GLY A 283 5.51 9.97 11.78
N MET A 284 6.42 9.00 11.53
CA MET A 284 7.86 9.28 11.53
C MET A 284 8.24 10.26 10.41
N HIS A 285 7.68 10.09 9.21
CA HIS A 285 7.90 11.05 8.11
C HIS A 285 7.42 12.45 8.47
N THR A 286 6.26 12.58 9.12
CA THR A 286 5.76 13.89 9.57
C THR A 286 6.78 14.59 10.49
N LEU A 287 7.30 13.85 11.46
CA LEU A 287 8.26 14.42 12.43
C LEU A 287 9.59 14.79 11.78
N ILE A 288 10.16 13.93 10.93
CA ILE A 288 11.46 14.25 10.29
C ILE A 288 11.34 15.35 9.22
N ARG A 289 10.14 15.59 8.67
CA ARG A 289 9.92 16.66 7.67
C ARG A 289 9.67 18.01 8.31
N ASP A 290 9.13 18.05 9.52
CA ASP A 290 8.80 19.30 10.20
C ASP A 290 10.09 20.08 10.50
N SER A 291 10.13 21.34 10.03
CA SER A 291 11.25 22.26 10.25
C SER A 291 11.44 22.61 11.72
N LEU A 292 10.39 22.47 12.54
CA LEU A 292 10.43 22.77 13.98
C LEU A 292 10.89 21.58 14.83
N THR A 293 11.09 20.42 14.21
CA THR A 293 11.54 19.22 14.95
C THR A 293 12.98 19.43 15.47
N THR A 294 13.17 19.21 16.75
CA THR A 294 14.49 19.33 17.39
C THR A 294 15.46 18.31 16.79
N LYS A 295 16.76 18.63 16.83
CA LYS A 295 17.82 17.69 16.39
C LYS A 295 17.66 16.33 17.06
N HIS A 296 17.41 16.31 18.38
CA HIS A 296 17.28 15.07 19.14
C HIS A 296 16.13 14.19 18.61
N ASP A 297 14.96 14.80 18.37
CA ASP A 297 13.81 14.08 17.83
C ASP A 297 14.05 13.67 16.37
N PHE A 298 14.67 14.55 15.58
CA PHE A 298 15.01 14.25 14.18
C PHE A 298 15.87 12.98 14.09
N VAL A 299 16.95 12.92 14.88
CA VAL A 299 17.86 11.76 14.94
C VAL A 299 17.07 10.51 15.37
N PHE A 300 16.30 10.63 16.45
CA PHE A 300 15.56 9.48 17.02
C PHE A 300 14.58 8.87 15.99
N TYR A 301 13.78 9.71 15.33
CA TYR A 301 12.77 9.21 14.37
C TYR A 301 13.43 8.79 13.04
N SER A 302 14.51 9.46 12.63
CA SER A 302 15.30 9.03 11.46
C SER A 302 15.92 7.65 11.68
N ASP A 303 16.52 7.40 12.83
CA ASP A 303 17.12 6.09 13.16
C ASP A 303 16.08 4.97 13.13
N ARG A 304 14.88 5.24 13.62
CA ARG A 304 13.78 4.27 13.57
C ARG A 304 13.37 3.96 12.14
N LEU A 305 13.24 4.99 11.30
CA LEU A 305 12.85 4.83 9.90
C LEU A 305 13.95 4.11 9.09
N ILE A 306 15.22 4.50 9.32
CA ILE A 306 16.39 3.86 8.70
C ILE A 306 16.39 2.36 9.00
N ARG A 307 16.11 1.98 10.25
CA ARG A 307 16.08 0.58 10.66
C ARG A 307 15.04 -0.22 9.87
N LEU A 308 13.85 0.35 9.61
CA LEU A 308 12.82 -0.31 8.81
C LEU A 308 13.26 -0.48 7.35
N VAL A 309 13.91 0.53 6.77
CA VAL A 309 14.44 0.46 5.41
C VAL A 309 15.55 -0.61 5.33
N VAL A 310 16.44 -0.65 6.32
CA VAL A 310 17.52 -1.66 6.39
C VAL A 310 16.92 -3.07 6.45
N GLU A 311 15.97 -3.32 7.36
CA GLU A 311 15.33 -4.64 7.50
C GLU A 311 14.64 -5.06 6.20
N HIS A 312 13.94 -4.14 5.54
CA HIS A 312 13.32 -4.42 4.26
C HIS A 312 14.38 -4.77 3.19
N GLY A 313 15.48 -4.00 3.15
CA GLY A 313 16.59 -4.24 2.23
C GLY A 313 17.24 -5.61 2.45
N LEU A 314 17.40 -6.02 3.71
CA LEU A 314 17.95 -7.33 4.05
C LEU A 314 17.08 -8.47 3.51
N GLY A 315 15.76 -8.26 3.41
CA GLY A 315 14.83 -9.24 2.85
C GLY A 315 15.09 -9.55 1.37
N HIS A 316 15.83 -8.71 0.66
CA HIS A 316 16.16 -8.92 -0.76
C HIS A 316 17.49 -9.64 -0.99
N LEU A 317 18.16 -10.05 0.09
CA LEU A 317 19.42 -10.84 0.01
C LEU A 317 19.10 -12.30 -0.31
N PRO A 318 20.05 -13.04 -0.88
CA PRO A 318 19.89 -14.48 -1.05
C PRO A 318 19.95 -15.19 0.32
N PHE A 319 19.09 -16.17 0.50
CA PHE A 319 19.02 -17.00 1.70
C PHE A 319 19.22 -18.46 1.29
N THR A 320 19.79 -19.25 2.23
CA THR A 320 19.91 -20.70 2.06
C THR A 320 19.01 -21.41 3.06
N GLU A 321 18.35 -22.48 2.64
CA GLU A 321 17.49 -23.26 3.53
C GLU A 321 18.34 -23.88 4.65
N LYS A 322 17.79 -23.92 5.84
CA LYS A 322 18.44 -24.49 7.04
C LYS A 322 17.43 -25.16 7.95
N GLN A 323 17.70 -26.41 8.29
CA GLN A 323 16.90 -27.14 9.24
C GLN A 323 17.54 -27.07 10.62
N VAL A 324 16.72 -26.88 11.64
CA VAL A 324 17.15 -26.87 13.04
C VAL A 324 16.17 -27.72 13.88
N ILE A 325 16.67 -28.22 15.01
CA ILE A 325 15.84 -28.93 15.99
C ILE A 325 15.43 -27.91 17.06
N THR A 326 14.13 -27.76 17.24
CA THR A 326 13.56 -26.85 18.25
C THR A 326 13.71 -27.42 19.66
N PRO A 327 13.55 -26.62 20.71
CA PRO A 327 13.58 -27.12 22.10
C PRO A 327 12.51 -28.18 22.39
N THR A 328 11.44 -28.26 21.58
CA THR A 328 10.40 -29.29 21.70
C THR A 328 10.78 -30.61 21.00
N GLY A 329 11.95 -30.67 20.37
CA GLY A 329 12.43 -31.85 19.62
C GLY A 329 11.92 -31.95 18.19
N SER A 330 11.14 -30.97 17.71
CA SER A 330 10.59 -30.96 16.36
C SER A 330 11.56 -30.31 15.37
N VAL A 331 11.53 -30.75 14.11
CA VAL A 331 12.33 -30.13 13.04
C VAL A 331 11.61 -28.87 12.56
N TYR A 332 12.36 -27.75 12.48
CA TYR A 332 11.90 -26.50 11.86
C TYR A 332 12.78 -26.21 10.66
N THR A 333 12.15 -26.03 9.49
CA THR A 333 12.83 -25.63 8.26
C THR A 333 12.71 -24.12 8.10
N GLY A 334 13.84 -23.44 8.25
CA GLY A 334 13.96 -21.99 8.13
C GLY A 334 15.04 -21.65 7.11
N VAL A 335 15.63 -20.46 7.26
CA VAL A 335 16.68 -19.96 6.35
C VAL A 335 17.91 -19.48 7.15
N ASP A 336 19.08 -19.60 6.58
CA ASP A 336 20.31 -19.03 7.13
C ASP A 336 20.59 -17.67 6.47
N PHE A 337 21.12 -16.74 7.26
CA PHE A 337 21.42 -15.39 6.79
C PHE A 337 22.62 -15.36 5.83
N CYS A 338 22.59 -14.43 4.88
CA CYS A 338 23.74 -14.13 4.04
C CYS A 338 24.90 -13.60 4.90
N LYS A 339 26.07 -14.25 4.80
CA LYS A 339 27.21 -13.96 5.69
C LYS A 339 28.23 -12.96 5.14
N ARG A 340 28.27 -12.79 3.82
CA ARG A 340 29.25 -11.91 3.17
C ARG A 340 28.61 -10.57 2.84
N LEU A 341 28.37 -9.76 3.89
CA LEU A 341 27.76 -8.44 3.77
C LEU A 341 28.79 -7.34 3.99
N CYS A 342 28.56 -6.19 3.39
CA CYS A 342 29.28 -4.94 3.66
C CYS A 342 28.33 -3.77 3.50
N GLY A 343 28.24 -2.90 4.51
CA GLY A 343 27.62 -1.59 4.35
C GLY A 343 28.64 -0.65 3.73
N VAL A 344 28.22 0.22 2.82
CA VAL A 344 29.06 1.27 2.25
C VAL A 344 28.31 2.60 2.34
N SER A 345 28.81 3.51 3.17
CA SER A 345 28.16 4.82 3.34
C SER A 345 28.75 5.86 2.38
N VAL A 346 27.86 6.62 1.75
CA VAL A 346 28.22 7.82 1.00
C VAL A 346 28.36 8.96 2.02
N ILE A 347 29.59 9.41 2.23
CA ILE A 347 29.93 10.45 3.20
C ILE A 347 29.32 11.79 2.71
N ARG A 348 28.69 12.61 3.53
CA ARG A 348 28.55 12.52 5.00
C ARG A 348 27.21 11.90 5.43
N SER A 349 26.12 12.17 4.67
CA SER A 349 24.75 11.80 5.03
C SER A 349 24.57 10.29 5.24
N GLY A 350 25.21 9.45 4.42
CA GLY A 350 25.11 7.99 4.54
C GLY A 350 25.63 7.41 5.86
N GLU A 351 26.53 8.15 6.54
CA GLU A 351 27.06 7.72 7.85
C GLU A 351 25.98 7.65 8.92
N SER A 352 24.93 8.46 8.80
CA SER A 352 23.77 8.42 9.71
C SER A 352 23.10 7.03 9.74
N MET A 353 23.18 6.28 8.63
CA MET A 353 22.53 4.97 8.50
C MET A 353 23.36 3.81 9.09
N GLU A 354 24.63 4.04 9.44
CA GLU A 354 25.54 2.99 9.90
C GLU A 354 25.09 2.36 11.24
N ASN A 355 24.63 3.18 12.18
CA ASN A 355 24.21 2.70 13.50
C ASN A 355 23.01 1.74 13.37
N ALA A 356 22.03 2.10 12.57
CA ALA A 356 20.88 1.25 12.31
C ALA A 356 21.30 -0.06 11.62
N LEU A 357 22.20 0.03 10.64
CA LEU A 357 22.73 -1.16 9.95
C LEU A 357 23.47 -2.09 10.91
N ARG A 358 24.32 -1.55 11.80
CA ARG A 358 25.04 -2.35 12.82
C ARG A 358 24.08 -3.00 13.81
N ALA A 359 22.97 -2.34 14.12
CA ALA A 359 21.95 -2.91 15.02
C ALA A 359 21.21 -4.10 14.38
N CYS A 360 21.06 -4.09 13.02
CA CYS A 360 20.41 -5.18 12.29
C CYS A 360 21.40 -6.29 11.88
N CYS A 361 22.69 -5.97 11.66
CA CYS A 361 23.69 -6.91 11.12
C CYS A 361 24.91 -6.99 12.02
N LYS A 362 24.94 -8.01 12.86
CA LYS A 362 26.03 -8.23 13.81
C LYS A 362 27.38 -8.43 13.09
N GLY A 363 28.35 -7.57 13.41
CA GLY A 363 29.73 -7.69 12.89
C GLY A 363 29.91 -7.32 11.44
N ILE A 364 28.97 -6.58 10.84
CA ILE A 364 29.06 -6.15 9.44
C ILE A 364 30.27 -5.24 9.22
N LYS A 365 31.00 -5.43 8.11
CA LYS A 365 32.04 -4.51 7.67
C LYS A 365 31.40 -3.24 7.11
N ILE A 366 32.03 -2.08 7.36
CA ILE A 366 31.59 -0.81 6.81
C ILE A 366 32.71 -0.21 5.96
N GLY A 367 32.40 0.07 4.72
CA GLY A 367 33.23 0.87 3.82
C GLY A 367 32.69 2.29 3.72
N LYS A 368 33.52 3.21 3.21
CA LYS A 368 33.14 4.62 3.05
C LYS A 368 33.55 5.12 1.67
N ILE A 369 32.71 5.96 1.08
CA ILE A 369 32.97 6.65 -0.18
C ILE A 369 32.63 8.13 0.02
N LEU A 370 33.58 9.03 -0.28
CA LEU A 370 33.34 10.47 -0.33
C LEU A 370 33.42 10.92 -1.79
N ILE A 371 32.38 11.60 -2.23
CA ILE A 371 32.29 12.17 -3.58
C ILE A 371 32.20 13.69 -3.39
N HIS A 372 33.20 14.40 -3.87
CA HIS A 372 33.28 15.85 -3.73
C HIS A 372 33.62 16.50 -5.08
N ARG A 373 32.90 17.56 -5.42
CA ARG A 373 33.20 18.40 -6.59
C ARG A 373 34.22 19.46 -6.18
N GLU A 374 35.33 19.49 -6.90
CA GLU A 374 36.40 20.45 -6.65
C GLU A 374 36.46 21.47 -7.79
N GLY A 375 36.18 22.74 -7.48
CA GLY A 375 36.31 23.91 -8.36
C GLY A 375 35.28 23.99 -9.51
N ASP A 376 35.38 25.06 -10.28
CA ASP A 376 34.50 25.37 -11.42
C ASP A 376 34.69 24.43 -12.60
N ASN A 377 35.77 23.66 -12.65
CA ASN A 377 36.08 22.75 -13.74
C ASN A 377 35.39 21.38 -13.60
N GLY A 378 34.59 21.20 -12.54
CA GLY A 378 33.82 19.97 -12.33
C GLY A 378 34.65 18.73 -12.05
N GLN A 379 35.93 18.88 -11.65
CA GLN A 379 36.74 17.76 -11.23
C GLN A 379 36.15 17.15 -9.97
N GLN A 380 36.07 15.81 -9.95
CA GLN A 380 35.52 15.09 -8.82
C GLN A 380 36.64 14.36 -8.08
N LEU A 381 36.77 14.67 -6.79
CA LEU A 381 37.62 13.93 -5.88
C LEU A 381 36.83 12.80 -5.29
N ILE A 382 37.26 11.56 -5.49
CA ILE A 382 36.68 10.38 -4.88
C ILE A 382 37.69 9.80 -3.89
N TYR A 383 37.31 9.85 -2.60
CA TYR A 383 38.03 9.11 -1.56
C TYR A 383 37.25 7.84 -1.25
N GLU A 384 37.98 6.74 -1.07
CA GLU A 384 37.36 5.45 -0.75
C GLU A 384 38.17 4.71 0.31
N LYS A 385 37.46 4.01 1.17
CA LYS A 385 38.02 3.03 2.09
C LYS A 385 37.10 1.84 2.12
N LEU A 386 37.42 0.81 1.36
CA LEU A 386 36.61 -0.40 1.17
C LEU A 386 37.36 -1.62 1.66
N PRO A 387 36.67 -2.68 2.11
CA PRO A 387 37.33 -3.96 2.40
C PRO A 387 38.01 -4.56 1.15
N ASN A 388 39.16 -5.21 1.30
CA ASN A 388 39.89 -5.81 0.17
C ASN A 388 39.05 -6.88 -0.54
N ASP A 389 38.13 -7.55 0.17
CA ASP A 389 37.25 -8.59 -0.34
C ASP A 389 35.85 -8.07 -0.74
N ILE A 390 35.76 -6.79 -1.11
CA ILE A 390 34.45 -6.16 -1.42
C ILE A 390 33.78 -6.83 -2.63
N SER A 391 34.55 -7.30 -3.60
CA SER A 391 34.05 -7.99 -4.81
C SER A 391 33.22 -9.25 -4.49
N ASP A 392 33.52 -9.91 -3.37
CA ASP A 392 32.87 -11.16 -2.95
C ASP A 392 31.67 -10.93 -2.03
N ARG A 393 31.29 -9.68 -1.82
CA ARG A 393 30.25 -9.31 -0.83
C ARG A 393 28.98 -8.79 -1.48
N HIS A 394 27.87 -8.97 -0.78
CA HIS A 394 26.66 -8.20 -1.04
C HIS A 394 26.82 -6.84 -0.35
N VAL A 395 26.62 -5.79 -1.11
CA VAL A 395 26.85 -4.41 -0.64
C VAL A 395 25.52 -3.71 -0.39
N LEU A 396 25.36 -3.20 0.82
CA LEU A 396 24.26 -2.29 1.21
C LEU A 396 24.82 -0.88 1.10
N LEU A 397 24.50 -0.18 -0.01
CA LEU A 397 24.94 1.21 -0.25
C LEU A 397 23.98 2.13 0.51
N LEU A 398 24.53 3.04 1.32
CA LEU A 398 23.76 3.87 2.26
C LEU A 398 23.86 5.35 1.87
N ASP A 399 22.73 5.95 1.54
CA ASP A 399 22.58 7.40 1.39
C ASP A 399 21.11 7.75 1.62
N PRO A 400 20.76 8.54 2.63
CA PRO A 400 19.36 8.77 2.99
C PRO A 400 18.54 9.49 1.92
N ILE A 401 19.15 10.24 1.03
CA ILE A 401 18.43 11.02 0.01
C ILE A 401 18.92 10.69 -1.39
N LEU A 402 18.00 10.23 -2.24
CA LEU A 402 18.27 10.08 -3.68
C LEU A 402 17.62 11.26 -4.43
N GLY A 403 18.36 12.33 -4.67
CA GLY A 403 17.89 13.51 -5.39
C GLY A 403 18.07 13.38 -6.91
N THR A 404 19.16 13.93 -7.46
CA THR A 404 19.47 13.86 -8.90
C THR A 404 19.99 12.49 -9.34
N GLY A 405 20.53 11.71 -8.41
CA GLY A 405 21.15 10.42 -8.70
C GLY A 405 22.64 10.47 -9.03
N ASN A 406 23.21 11.66 -9.19
CA ASN A 406 24.63 11.79 -9.65
C ASN A 406 25.62 11.13 -8.68
N SER A 407 25.50 11.38 -7.38
CA SER A 407 26.36 10.78 -6.36
C SER A 407 26.17 9.26 -6.31
N ALA A 408 24.92 8.81 -6.41
CA ALA A 408 24.59 7.39 -6.42
C ALA A 408 25.25 6.68 -7.62
N VAL A 409 25.14 7.27 -8.82
CA VAL A 409 25.75 6.70 -10.05
C VAL A 409 27.26 6.55 -9.86
N GLN A 410 27.93 7.54 -9.29
CA GLN A 410 29.38 7.49 -9.08
C GLN A 410 29.77 6.45 -8.03
N ALA A 411 29.05 6.39 -6.92
CA ALA A 411 29.30 5.40 -5.86
C ALA A 411 29.10 3.97 -6.39
N ILE A 412 28.03 3.74 -7.16
CA ILE A 412 27.75 2.43 -7.76
C ILE A 412 28.80 2.08 -8.81
N SER A 413 29.17 3.03 -9.68
CA SER A 413 30.21 2.84 -10.70
C SER A 413 31.55 2.45 -10.06
N LEU A 414 31.90 3.09 -8.95
CA LEU A 414 33.11 2.77 -8.19
C LEU A 414 33.07 1.34 -7.64
N LEU A 415 31.94 0.94 -7.04
CA LEU A 415 31.76 -0.43 -6.52
C LEU A 415 31.91 -1.49 -7.64
N ILE A 416 31.28 -1.23 -8.79
CA ILE A 416 31.38 -2.12 -9.97
C ILE A 416 32.84 -2.19 -10.46
N LYS A 417 33.55 -1.05 -10.51
CA LYS A 417 34.98 -0.99 -10.87
C LYS A 417 35.83 -1.78 -9.89
N LYS A 418 35.44 -1.90 -8.63
CA LYS A 418 36.10 -2.72 -7.60
C LYS A 418 35.70 -4.21 -7.68
N GLY A 419 34.92 -4.59 -8.67
CA GLY A 419 34.55 -5.99 -8.94
C GLY A 419 33.25 -6.44 -8.27
N VAL A 420 32.48 -5.54 -7.64
CA VAL A 420 31.19 -5.92 -7.06
C VAL A 420 30.17 -6.13 -8.19
N PRO A 421 29.54 -7.31 -8.30
CA PRO A 421 28.49 -7.49 -9.29
C PRO A 421 27.32 -6.54 -9.04
N GLU A 422 26.78 -5.96 -10.10
CA GLU A 422 25.66 -5.00 -10.02
C GLU A 422 24.47 -5.59 -9.23
N SER A 423 24.16 -6.87 -9.47
CA SER A 423 23.05 -7.57 -8.78
C SER A 423 23.27 -7.75 -7.27
N ASN A 424 24.53 -7.59 -6.80
CA ASN A 424 24.88 -7.72 -5.39
C ASN A 424 24.80 -6.38 -4.64
N ILE A 425 24.38 -5.30 -5.32
CA ILE A 425 24.26 -3.96 -4.72
C ILE A 425 22.79 -3.68 -4.41
N ILE A 426 22.52 -3.36 -3.16
CA ILE A 426 21.22 -2.88 -2.68
C ILE A 426 21.42 -1.46 -2.17
N PHE A 427 20.75 -0.50 -2.80
CA PHE A 427 20.86 0.91 -2.45
C PHE A 427 19.69 1.29 -1.52
N LEU A 428 20.02 1.73 -0.32
CA LEU A 428 19.06 2.04 0.74
C LEU A 428 18.95 3.55 0.93
N ASN A 429 17.74 4.08 0.79
CA ASN A 429 17.43 5.51 1.02
C ASN A 429 16.17 5.70 1.85
N LEU A 430 16.01 6.89 2.45
CA LEU A 430 14.75 7.27 3.12
C LEU A 430 13.79 7.89 2.14
N ILE A 431 14.26 8.86 1.34
CA ILE A 431 13.43 9.50 0.32
C ILE A 431 14.14 9.52 -1.03
N SER A 432 13.36 9.39 -2.08
CA SER A 432 13.87 9.38 -3.46
C SER A 432 13.05 10.32 -4.34
N ALA A 433 13.73 11.11 -5.18
CA ALA A 433 13.07 11.85 -6.25
C ALA A 433 12.92 10.95 -7.48
N PRO A 434 11.82 11.06 -8.25
CA PRO A 434 11.64 10.29 -9.48
C PRO A 434 12.81 10.43 -10.46
N GLN A 435 13.38 11.62 -10.57
CA GLN A 435 14.51 11.92 -11.44
C GLN A 435 15.74 11.06 -11.07
N GLY A 436 16.06 10.98 -9.78
CA GLY A 436 17.19 10.17 -9.29
C GLY A 436 16.97 8.68 -9.49
N VAL A 437 15.76 8.20 -9.22
CA VAL A 437 15.39 6.81 -9.47
C VAL A 437 15.59 6.48 -10.96
N HIS A 438 15.06 7.34 -11.84
CA HIS A 438 15.20 7.14 -13.30
C HIS A 438 16.66 7.07 -13.73
N VAL A 439 17.48 8.01 -13.26
CA VAL A 439 18.92 8.07 -13.59
C VAL A 439 19.64 6.80 -13.13
N VAL A 440 19.41 6.38 -11.88
CA VAL A 440 20.11 5.21 -11.32
C VAL A 440 19.63 3.91 -12.00
N CYS A 441 18.33 3.71 -12.16
CA CYS A 441 17.77 2.49 -12.77
C CYS A 441 18.12 2.37 -14.25
N LYS A 442 18.27 3.49 -14.96
CA LYS A 442 18.69 3.49 -16.36
C LYS A 442 20.15 3.07 -16.53
N HIS A 443 21.02 3.53 -15.62
CA HIS A 443 22.45 3.17 -15.67
C HIS A 443 22.72 1.77 -15.14
N PHE A 444 21.96 1.34 -14.13
CA PHE A 444 22.20 0.08 -13.41
C PHE A 444 20.88 -0.70 -13.23
N PRO A 445 20.41 -1.39 -14.28
CA PRO A 445 19.11 -2.07 -14.22
C PRO A 445 19.03 -3.29 -13.29
N ARG A 446 20.17 -3.78 -12.77
CA ARG A 446 20.19 -4.95 -11.89
C ARG A 446 20.38 -4.65 -10.41
N ILE A 447 20.69 -3.39 -10.04
CA ILE A 447 20.74 -3.05 -8.61
C ILE A 447 19.33 -3.04 -8.05
N LYS A 448 19.22 -3.18 -6.74
CA LYS A 448 17.95 -3.00 -6.04
C LYS A 448 17.97 -1.66 -5.30
N ILE A 449 16.91 -0.87 -5.46
CA ILE A 449 16.73 0.38 -4.70
C ILE A 449 15.61 0.13 -3.69
N VAL A 450 15.88 0.42 -2.42
CA VAL A 450 14.88 0.31 -1.34
C VAL A 450 14.74 1.68 -0.69
N THR A 451 13.54 2.23 -0.69
CA THR A 451 13.24 3.55 -0.15
C THR A 451 11.97 3.54 0.70
N SER A 452 11.81 4.48 1.61
CA SER A 452 10.57 4.57 2.38
C SER A 452 9.51 5.42 1.69
N GLU A 453 9.93 6.37 0.83
CA GLU A 453 8.98 7.21 0.07
C GLU A 453 9.60 7.74 -1.21
N ILE A 454 8.77 7.89 -2.25
CA ILE A 454 9.13 8.59 -3.48
C ILE A 454 8.41 9.94 -3.46
N GLU A 455 9.18 10.99 -3.68
CA GLU A 455 8.75 12.38 -3.59
C GLU A 455 8.14 12.89 -4.90
N ILE A 456 7.64 14.13 -4.89
CA ILE A 456 7.06 14.78 -6.06
C ILE A 456 8.14 15.04 -7.13
N GLY A 457 9.32 15.48 -6.69
CA GLY A 457 10.42 15.80 -7.62
C GLY A 457 11.49 16.66 -6.99
N LEU A 458 12.15 17.45 -7.80
CA LEU A 458 13.22 18.38 -7.41
C LEU A 458 12.80 19.82 -7.67
N ASN A 459 13.23 20.76 -6.80
CA ASN A 459 13.07 22.17 -7.02
C ASN A 459 14.19 22.71 -7.94
N GLU A 460 14.24 24.05 -8.14
CA GLU A 460 15.23 24.73 -8.98
C GLU A 460 16.67 24.57 -8.45
N ASP A 461 16.83 24.34 -7.16
CA ASP A 461 18.12 24.10 -6.51
C ASP A 461 18.51 22.61 -6.48
N TYR A 462 17.77 21.76 -7.20
CA TYR A 462 17.96 20.29 -7.21
C TYR A 462 17.72 19.63 -5.85
N ARG A 463 16.98 20.27 -4.95
CA ARG A 463 16.58 19.70 -3.66
C ARG A 463 15.26 18.93 -3.82
N VAL A 464 15.16 17.84 -3.11
CA VAL A 464 13.95 17.00 -3.11
C VAL A 464 12.79 17.75 -2.46
N ILE A 465 11.62 17.75 -3.10
CA ILE A 465 10.40 18.40 -2.59
C ILE A 465 9.24 17.38 -2.49
N PRO A 466 8.47 17.46 -1.37
CA PRO A 466 8.60 18.34 -0.20
C PRO A 466 9.87 18.11 0.63
N GLY A 467 10.48 16.93 0.58
CA GLY A 467 11.78 16.66 1.15
C GLY A 467 11.83 16.67 2.68
N ILE A 468 13.07 16.74 3.19
CA ILE A 468 13.37 16.77 4.64
C ILE A 468 14.53 17.72 4.96
N GLY A 469 14.81 18.67 4.08
CA GLY A 469 15.95 19.59 4.23
C GLY A 469 17.29 18.92 3.93
N GLU A 470 18.37 19.51 4.41
CA GLU A 470 19.72 18.96 4.32
C GLU A 470 19.89 17.89 5.42
N PHE A 471 19.66 16.64 5.05
CA PHE A 471 19.60 15.55 6.03
C PHE A 471 20.86 15.44 6.89
N GLY A 472 22.04 15.56 6.25
CA GLY A 472 23.31 15.46 6.97
C GLY A 472 23.45 16.56 8.02
N ASP A 473 23.12 17.79 7.66
CA ASP A 473 23.23 18.93 8.59
C ASP A 473 22.26 18.78 9.75
N ARG A 474 21.00 18.49 9.48
CA ARG A 474 19.99 18.24 10.53
C ARG A 474 20.39 17.08 11.46
N TYR A 475 20.94 15.99 10.88
CA TYR A 475 21.28 14.80 11.67
C TYR A 475 22.53 15.05 12.54
N PHE A 476 23.57 15.66 11.99
CA PHE A 476 24.81 15.90 12.72
C PHE A 476 24.80 17.24 13.49
N GLY A 477 23.82 18.11 13.24
CA GLY A 477 23.69 19.42 13.92
C GLY A 477 24.72 20.40 13.43
N THR A 478 24.86 20.50 12.11
CA THR A 478 25.76 21.47 11.45
C THR A 478 24.99 22.44 10.57
N ASP A 479 23.65 22.47 10.73
CA ASP A 479 22.78 23.47 10.15
C ASP A 479 22.99 24.81 10.88
N ASP A 480 22.97 25.90 10.15
CA ASP A 480 22.99 27.23 10.73
C ASP A 480 21.65 27.45 11.46
N GLU A 481 21.71 27.77 12.77
CA GLU A 481 20.53 28.07 13.61
C GLU A 481 19.88 29.40 13.22
#